data_79ca5d17a13874427bfa7b6937f36c91
#
_entry.id   79ca5d17a13874427bfa7b6937f36c91
#
_cell.length_a   1.000
_cell.length_b   1.000
_cell.length_c   1.000
_cell.angle_alpha   90.00
_cell.angle_beta   90.00
_cell.angle_gamma   90.00
#
_symmetry.space_group_name_H-M   'P 1'
#
loop_
_entity.id
_entity.type
_entity.pdbx_description
1 polymer ?
#
loop_
_entity_poly.entity_id
_entity_poly.type
_entity_poly.pdbx_seq_one_letter_code
_entity_poly.pdbx_strand_id
1 'polypeptide(L)' 'MLRSNLKQIVDEKGLRYGFVAKKVGIANSTMTNLLQGGSPTLLVAIRIAKVLDMHVEEIWIEEDLDTM' A
#
# COMPACT_ATOMS: atom_id res chain seq x y z
N MET A 1 10.26 11.81 -2.70
CA MET A 1 9.20 11.22 -3.54
C MET A 1 8.87 9.84 -3.03
N LEU A 2 7.59 9.56 -2.93
CA LEU A 2 7.14 8.27 -2.37
C LEU A 2 6.94 7.26 -3.49
N ARG A 3 7.61 6.12 -3.40
CA ARG A 3 7.41 5.02 -4.32
C ARG A 3 6.62 3.92 -3.64
N SER A 4 5.57 3.46 -4.31
CA SER A 4 4.70 2.41 -3.77
C SER A 4 5.08 1.05 -4.37
N ASN A 5 5.29 0.07 -3.51
CA ASN A 5 5.47 -1.33 -3.90
C ASN A 5 4.19 -2.14 -3.63
N LEU A 6 3.08 -1.46 -3.37
CA LEU A 6 1.86 -2.14 -2.92
C LEU A 6 1.36 -3.18 -3.91
N LYS A 7 1.27 -2.80 -5.19
CA LYS A 7 0.75 -3.73 -6.21
C LYS A 7 1.61 -4.98 -6.31
N GLN A 8 2.91 -4.80 -6.35
CA GLN A 8 3.83 -5.93 -6.43
C GLN A 8 3.69 -6.85 -5.23
N ILE A 9 3.60 -6.29 -4.03
CA ILE A 9 3.51 -7.07 -2.80
C ILE A 9 2.21 -7.87 -2.77
N VAL A 10 1.08 -7.23 -3.09
CA VAL A 10 -0.23 -7.90 -3.08
C VAL A 10 -0.24 -9.01 -4.11
N ASP A 11 0.31 -8.76 -5.29
CA ASP A 11 0.39 -9.77 -6.36
C ASP A 11 1.27 -10.95 -5.94
N GLU A 12 2.41 -10.68 -5.32
CA GLU A 12 3.31 -11.73 -4.87
C GLU A 12 2.70 -12.60 -3.77
N LYS A 13 1.89 -11.99 -2.92
CA LYS A 13 1.19 -12.73 -1.87
C LYS A 13 -0.04 -13.46 -2.38
N GLY A 14 -0.42 -13.24 -3.64
CA GLY A 14 -1.57 -13.90 -4.24
C GLY A 14 -2.91 -13.43 -3.67
N LEU A 15 -2.96 -12.22 -3.13
CA LEU A 15 -4.18 -11.69 -2.53
C LEU A 15 -5.00 -10.94 -3.57
N ARG A 16 -6.32 -11.03 -3.45
CA ARG A 16 -7.23 -10.26 -4.30
C ARG A 16 -7.33 -8.84 -3.79
N TYR A 17 -7.35 -7.90 -4.72
CA TYR A 17 -7.42 -6.47 -4.38
C TYR A 17 -8.69 -6.14 -3.57
N GLY A 18 -9.83 -6.70 -4.00
CA GLY A 18 -11.08 -6.48 -3.27
C GLY A 18 -11.05 -7.04 -1.85
N PHE A 19 -10.37 -8.16 -1.65
CA PHE A 19 -10.20 -8.73 -0.32
C PHE A 19 -9.41 -7.78 0.59
N VAL A 20 -8.31 -7.23 0.07
CA VAL A 20 -7.49 -6.31 0.85
C VAL A 20 -8.28 -5.03 1.17
N ALA A 21 -8.99 -4.49 0.16
CA ALA A 21 -9.81 -3.30 0.36
C ALA A 21 -10.86 -3.52 1.45
N LYS A 22 -11.53 -4.66 1.41
CA LYS A 22 -12.57 -5.00 2.39
C LYS A 22 -11.97 -5.13 3.80
N LYS A 23 -10.83 -5.78 3.91
CA LYS A 23 -10.15 -5.93 5.21
C LYS A 23 -9.72 -4.60 5.79
N VAL A 24 -9.24 -3.71 4.94
CA VAL A 24 -8.78 -2.39 5.35
C VAL A 24 -9.94 -1.44 5.63
N GLY A 25 -11.10 -1.68 4.98
CA GLY A 25 -12.27 -0.83 5.14
C GLY A 25 -12.29 0.35 4.19
N ILE A 26 -11.76 0.18 2.98
CA ILE A 26 -11.75 1.24 1.96
C ILE A 26 -12.51 0.76 0.72
N ALA A 27 -12.96 1.73 -0.08
CA ALA A 27 -13.64 1.43 -1.33
C ALA A 27 -12.66 0.83 -2.36
N ASN A 28 -13.22 0.05 -3.30
CA ASN A 28 -12.41 -0.52 -4.36
C ASN A 28 -11.73 0.55 -5.22
N SER A 29 -12.40 1.69 -5.44
CA SER A 29 -11.80 2.79 -6.18
C SER A 29 -10.59 3.37 -5.47
N THR A 30 -10.65 3.47 -4.14
CA THR A 30 -9.52 3.92 -3.34
C THR A 30 -8.37 2.91 -3.44
N MET A 31 -8.69 1.62 -3.35
CA MET A 31 -7.68 0.57 -3.48
C MET A 31 -6.99 0.63 -4.85
N THR A 32 -7.78 0.79 -5.93
CA THR A 32 -7.23 0.91 -7.28
C THR A 32 -6.27 2.10 -7.38
N ASN A 33 -6.66 3.24 -6.82
CA ASN A 33 -5.80 4.42 -6.81
C ASN A 33 -4.47 4.13 -6.11
N LEU A 34 -4.51 3.46 -4.97
CA LEU A 34 -3.30 3.12 -4.21
C LEU A 34 -2.42 2.13 -4.99
N LEU A 35 -3.02 1.18 -5.69
CA LEU A 35 -2.27 0.21 -6.50
C LEU A 35 -1.57 0.89 -7.66
N GLN A 36 -2.10 2.01 -8.14
CA GLN A 36 -1.52 2.80 -9.22
C GLN A 36 -0.48 3.81 -8.74
N GLY A 37 -0.14 3.76 -7.48
CA GLY A 37 0.90 4.62 -6.92
C GLY A 37 0.40 5.80 -6.11
N GLY A 38 -0.90 5.91 -5.86
CA GLY A 38 -1.44 6.97 -5.01
C GLY A 38 -0.91 6.87 -3.58
N SER A 39 -0.84 8.02 -2.92
CA SER A 39 -0.38 8.06 -1.53
C SER A 39 -1.53 7.78 -0.57
N PRO A 40 -1.37 6.84 0.36
CA PRO A 40 -2.41 6.58 1.36
C PRO A 40 -2.38 7.62 2.47
N THR A 41 -3.51 7.75 3.17
CA THR A 41 -3.48 8.42 4.46
C THR A 41 -2.71 7.54 5.43
N LEU A 42 -2.24 8.12 6.53
CA LEU A 42 -1.50 7.36 7.53
C LEU A 42 -2.33 6.19 8.07
N LEU A 43 -3.60 6.43 8.37
CA LEU A 43 -4.46 5.37 8.91
C LEU A 43 -4.59 4.20 7.93
N VAL A 44 -4.83 4.51 6.66
CA VAL A 44 -4.97 3.47 5.64
C VAL A 44 -3.65 2.73 5.45
N ALA A 45 -2.52 3.45 5.45
CA ALA A 45 -1.21 2.83 5.34
C ALA A 45 -0.96 1.82 6.46
N ILE A 46 -1.29 2.21 7.69
CA ILE A 46 -1.11 1.33 8.85
C ILE A 46 -1.99 0.09 8.73
N ARG A 47 -3.25 0.27 8.31
CA ARG A 47 -4.18 -0.86 8.17
C ARG A 47 -3.74 -1.82 7.07
N ILE A 48 -3.28 -1.30 5.95
CA ILE A 48 -2.77 -2.14 4.86
C ILE A 48 -1.55 -2.93 5.33
N ALA A 49 -0.63 -2.27 6.00
CA ALA A 49 0.57 -2.93 6.51
C ALA A 49 0.21 -4.08 7.45
N LYS A 50 -0.79 -3.89 8.31
CA LYS A 50 -1.24 -4.95 9.21
C LYS A 50 -1.84 -6.13 8.45
N VAL A 51 -2.65 -5.87 7.44
CA VAL A 51 -3.25 -6.93 6.62
C VAL A 51 -2.17 -7.73 5.91
N LEU A 52 -1.12 -7.06 5.44
CA LEU A 52 -0.03 -7.71 4.73
C LEU A 52 1.05 -8.27 5.67
N ASP A 53 0.92 -8.02 6.96
CA ASP A 53 1.92 -8.44 7.96
C ASP A 53 3.30 -7.87 7.62
N MET A 54 3.35 -6.59 7.33
CA MET A 54 4.56 -5.88 6.94
C MET A 54 4.62 -4.53 7.64
N HIS A 55 5.79 -3.91 7.59
CA HIS A 55 5.95 -2.53 8.03
C HIS A 55 5.58 -1.57 6.89
N VAL A 56 5.06 -0.40 7.26
CA VAL A 56 4.68 0.62 6.27
C VAL A 56 5.87 0.96 5.37
N GLU A 57 7.06 1.07 5.93
CA GLU A 57 8.26 1.44 5.19
C GLU A 57 8.70 0.40 4.16
N GLU A 58 8.20 -0.82 4.27
CA GLU A 58 8.47 -1.86 3.29
C GLU A 58 7.56 -1.74 2.07
N ILE A 59 6.44 -1.05 2.23
CA ILE A 59 5.43 -0.90 1.18
C ILE A 59 5.59 0.43 0.46
N TRP A 60 5.75 1.52 1.21
CA TRP A 60 5.93 2.86 0.66
C TRP A 60 7.30 3.39 1.05
N ILE A 61 8.11 3.72 0.04
CA ILE A 61 9.50 4.04 0.23
C ILE A 61 9.78 5.46 -0.20
N GLU A 62 10.42 6.24 0.67
CA GLU A 62 10.85 7.60 0.34
C GLU A 62 12.20 7.51 -0.36
N GLU A 63 12.29 8.03 -1.57
CA GLU A 63 13.47 7.85 -2.42
C GLU A 63 14.36 9.07 -2.53
N ASP A 64 13.96 10.19 -2.00
CA ASP A 64 14.70 11.43 -2.20
C ASP A 64 15.62 11.80 -1.06
N LEU A 65 15.65 11.00 -0.01
CA LEU A 65 16.37 11.35 1.20
C LEU A 65 17.89 11.27 1.04
N ASP A 66 18.36 10.50 0.11
CA ASP A 66 19.79 10.27 -0.06
C ASP A 66 20.46 11.23 -1.02
N THR A 67 19.74 12.20 -1.53
CA THR A 67 20.31 13.13 -2.50
C THR A 67 21.09 14.27 -1.87
N MET A 68 21.17 14.28 -0.59
CA MET A 68 21.85 15.37 0.12
C MET A 68 23.32 15.15 0.28
#